data_af89c9bb9a05c4d871574f977f6ed8c1
#
_entry.id   af89c9bb9a05c4d871574f977f6ed8c1
#
_cell.length_a   1.000
_cell.length_b   1.000
_cell.length_c   1.000
_cell.angle_alpha   90.00
_cell.angle_beta   90.00
_cell.angle_gamma   90.00
#
_symmetry.space_group_name_H-M   'P 1'
#
loop_
_entity.id
_entity.type
_entity.pdbx_description
1 polymer ?
#
loop_
_entity_poly.entity_id
_entity_poly.type
_entity_poly.pdbx_seq_one_letter_code
_entity_poly.pdbx_strand_id
1 'polypeptide(L)'
;EYLKVLRGCGYFSYNAVEINGNMIRPIDLTAKLLFPKWQMKEGDEDFTVMRIKISGKENNKDIQYTYTLLDKFQNDTISMARTTGYTCTAVAKLILNKKFTRTGISPPEFLGDHFETINRYLKERNVIYKKETS
;
A
#
# COMPACT_ATOMS: atom_id res chain seq x y z
N GLU A 1 1.29 -19.01 2.90
CA GLU A 1 0.98 -20.42 2.60
C GLU A 1 -0.50 -20.74 2.72
N TYR A 2 -1.21 -20.37 3.79
CA TYR A 2 -2.64 -20.69 3.99
C TYR A 2 -3.55 -20.23 2.84
N LEU A 3 -3.38 -18.99 2.34
CA LEU A 3 -4.17 -18.48 1.21
C LEU A 3 -3.92 -19.27 -0.09
N LYS A 4 -2.70 -19.80 -0.27
CA LYS A 4 -2.38 -20.65 -1.42
C LYS A 4 -3.12 -21.98 -1.35
N VAL A 5 -3.19 -22.57 -0.17
CA VAL A 5 -3.96 -23.81 0.08
C VAL A 5 -5.45 -23.56 -0.16
N LEU A 6 -6.03 -22.52 0.42
CA LEU A 6 -7.44 -22.18 0.21
C LEU A 6 -7.78 -21.94 -1.26
N ARG A 7 -6.87 -21.29 -1.99
CA ARG A 7 -7.01 -21.13 -3.46
C ARG A 7 -7.00 -22.47 -4.17
N GLY A 8 -6.05 -23.36 -3.84
CA GLY A 8 -5.96 -24.69 -4.42
C GLY A 8 -7.19 -25.56 -4.16
N CYS A 9 -7.82 -25.41 -3.00
CA CYS A 9 -9.08 -26.08 -2.63
C CYS A 9 -10.34 -25.44 -3.25
N GLY A 10 -10.21 -24.36 -4.02
CA GLY A 10 -11.33 -23.72 -4.72
C GLY A 10 -12.15 -22.73 -3.90
N TYR A 11 -11.75 -22.37 -2.67
CA TYR A 11 -12.49 -21.42 -1.81
C TYR A 11 -12.62 -20.00 -2.43
N PHE A 12 -11.76 -19.62 -3.37
CA PHE A 12 -11.82 -18.34 -4.07
C PHE A 12 -12.40 -18.47 -5.50
N SER A 13 -13.05 -19.59 -5.82
CA SER A 13 -13.68 -19.81 -7.14
C SER A 13 -14.94 -18.96 -7.28
N TYR A 14 -15.10 -18.36 -8.47
CA TYR A 14 -16.32 -17.69 -8.92
C TYR A 14 -17.31 -18.68 -9.56
N ASN A 15 -16.84 -19.91 -9.90
CA ASN A 15 -17.71 -20.94 -10.45
C ASN A 15 -18.64 -21.45 -9.34
N ALA A 16 -19.94 -21.33 -9.56
CA ALA A 16 -20.92 -21.82 -8.61
C ALA A 16 -20.90 -23.35 -8.53
N VAL A 17 -21.07 -23.87 -7.34
CA VAL A 17 -21.25 -25.30 -7.05
C VAL A 17 -22.63 -25.52 -6.43
N GLU A 18 -23.24 -26.64 -6.73
CA GLU A 18 -24.53 -27.00 -6.13
C GLU A 18 -24.30 -27.60 -4.74
N ILE A 19 -25.01 -27.04 -3.74
CA ILE A 19 -25.04 -27.55 -2.39
C ILE A 19 -26.50 -27.61 -1.95
N ASN A 20 -27.04 -28.81 -1.73
CA ASN A 20 -28.41 -29.02 -1.28
C ASN A 20 -29.45 -28.28 -2.13
N GLY A 21 -29.30 -28.32 -3.46
CA GLY A 21 -30.22 -27.69 -4.41
C GLY A 21 -29.99 -26.19 -4.62
N ASN A 22 -28.97 -25.57 -3.97
CA ASN A 22 -28.65 -24.16 -4.10
C ASN A 22 -27.33 -23.98 -4.82
N MET A 23 -27.27 -23.07 -5.80
CA MET A 23 -26.04 -22.69 -6.49
C MET A 23 -25.30 -21.64 -5.67
N ILE A 24 -24.13 -21.99 -5.14
CA ILE A 24 -23.33 -21.14 -4.27
C ILE A 24 -21.95 -20.91 -4.91
N ARG A 25 -21.52 -19.67 -5.02
CA ARG A 25 -20.13 -19.36 -5.39
C ARG A 25 -19.24 -19.46 -4.16
N PRO A 26 -18.19 -20.28 -4.15
CA PRO A 26 -17.31 -20.45 -3.00
C PRO A 26 -16.73 -19.12 -2.50
N ILE A 27 -16.41 -18.18 -3.40
CA ILE A 27 -15.87 -16.86 -3.05
C ILE A 27 -16.85 -16.06 -2.15
N ASP A 28 -18.15 -16.14 -2.39
CA ASP A 28 -19.15 -15.39 -1.62
C ASP A 28 -19.23 -15.90 -0.19
N LEU A 29 -19.23 -17.24 -0.02
CA LEU A 29 -19.18 -17.86 1.30
C LEU A 29 -17.88 -17.50 2.03
N THR A 30 -16.75 -17.62 1.35
CA THR A 30 -15.43 -17.31 1.89
C THR A 30 -15.37 -15.85 2.35
N ALA A 31 -15.82 -14.90 1.53
CA ALA A 31 -15.87 -13.48 1.88
C ALA A 31 -16.78 -13.24 3.11
N LYS A 32 -17.96 -13.87 3.14
CA LYS A 32 -18.89 -13.76 4.26
C LYS A 32 -18.31 -14.24 5.59
N LEU A 33 -17.48 -15.27 5.54
CA LEU A 33 -16.84 -15.84 6.74
C LEU A 33 -15.60 -15.06 7.19
N LEU A 34 -14.80 -14.58 6.23
CA LEU A 34 -13.48 -13.98 6.53
C LEU A 34 -13.55 -12.46 6.78
N PHE A 35 -14.36 -11.71 6.02
CA PHE A 35 -14.35 -10.24 6.13
C PHE A 35 -14.68 -9.74 7.54
N PRO A 36 -15.69 -10.29 8.27
CA PRO A 36 -15.96 -9.85 9.63
C PRO A 36 -14.80 -10.10 10.60
N LYS A 37 -13.93 -11.09 10.28
CA LYS A 37 -12.75 -11.44 11.09
C LYS A 37 -11.53 -10.58 10.75
N TRP A 38 -11.47 -10.04 9.54
CA TRP A 38 -10.37 -9.20 9.05
C TRP A 38 -10.66 -7.70 9.15
N GLN A 39 -11.92 -7.36 9.41
CA GLN A 39 -12.29 -5.96 9.60
C GLN A 39 -11.65 -5.43 10.88
N MET A 40 -10.97 -4.31 10.79
CA MET A 40 -10.48 -3.57 11.94
C MET A 40 -11.66 -3.11 12.79
N LYS A 41 -11.52 -3.22 14.08
CA LYS A 41 -12.49 -2.78 15.08
C LYS A 41 -12.08 -1.41 15.60
N GLU A 42 -13.02 -0.74 16.25
CA GLU A 42 -12.73 0.49 16.97
C GLU A 42 -11.66 0.22 18.05
N GLY A 43 -10.61 1.02 18.06
CA GLY A 43 -9.47 0.87 18.95
C GLY A 43 -8.35 -0.07 18.47
N ASP A 44 -8.52 -0.74 17.33
CA ASP A 44 -7.42 -1.52 16.75
C ASP A 44 -6.32 -0.60 16.22
N GLU A 45 -5.08 -0.94 16.56
CA GLU A 45 -3.90 -0.26 16.05
C GLU A 45 -3.23 -1.11 14.96
N ASP A 46 -2.77 -0.46 13.90
CA ASP A 46 -2.01 -1.09 12.82
C ASP A 46 -0.59 -0.57 12.74
N PHE A 47 0.21 -1.26 11.95
CA PHE A 47 1.53 -0.78 11.54
C PHE A 47 1.80 -1.16 10.08
N THR A 48 2.62 -0.34 9.42
CA THR A 48 3.09 -0.59 8.05
C THR A 48 4.59 -0.81 8.07
N VAL A 49 5.02 -1.94 7.51
CA VAL A 49 6.43 -2.24 7.22
C VAL A 49 6.62 -2.25 5.71
N MET A 50 7.57 -1.46 5.22
CA MET A 50 7.90 -1.43 3.81
C MET A 50 9.42 -1.48 3.63
N ARG A 51 9.86 -2.28 2.65
CA ARG A 51 11.25 -2.30 2.19
C ARG A 51 11.28 -2.25 0.67
N ILE A 52 11.94 -1.23 0.14
CA ILE A 52 12.10 -1.02 -1.30
C ILE A 52 13.60 -1.13 -1.60
N LYS A 53 13.98 -2.02 -2.51
CA LYS A 53 15.35 -2.17 -3.00
C LYS A 53 15.41 -1.77 -4.47
N ILE A 54 16.32 -0.88 -4.79
CA ILE A 54 16.57 -0.41 -6.14
C ILE A 54 18.03 -0.69 -6.43
N SER A 55 18.33 -1.55 -7.40
CA SER A 55 19.69 -1.90 -7.80
C SER A 55 19.94 -1.45 -9.23
N GLY A 56 21.13 -0.95 -9.50
CA GLY A 56 21.52 -0.45 -10.82
C GLY A 56 22.97 -0.04 -10.88
N LYS A 57 23.31 0.75 -11.91
CA LYS A 57 24.65 1.34 -12.05
C LYS A 57 24.57 2.85 -11.98
N GLU A 58 25.44 3.43 -11.17
CA GLU A 58 25.67 4.87 -11.09
C GLU A 58 27.17 5.12 -11.32
N ASN A 59 27.51 5.94 -12.30
CA ASN A 59 28.90 6.20 -12.70
C ASN A 59 29.72 4.90 -12.97
N ASN A 60 29.11 3.93 -13.67
CA ASN A 60 29.65 2.60 -13.99
C ASN A 60 29.97 1.71 -12.76
N LYS A 61 29.53 2.06 -11.57
CA LYS A 61 29.64 1.24 -10.37
C LYS A 61 28.27 0.66 -10.01
N ASP A 62 28.26 -0.59 -9.60
CA ASP A 62 27.04 -1.20 -9.08
C ASP A 62 26.65 -0.50 -7.77
N ILE A 63 25.38 -0.14 -7.66
CA ILE A 63 24.84 0.54 -6.49
C ILE A 63 23.45 -0.04 -6.13
N GLN A 64 23.18 -0.15 -4.85
CA GLN A 64 21.88 -0.50 -4.34
C GLN A 64 21.40 0.54 -3.32
N TYR A 65 20.21 1.06 -3.56
CA TYR A 65 19.47 1.86 -2.58
C TYR A 65 18.44 0.98 -1.88
N THR A 66 18.41 1.01 -0.56
CA THR A 66 17.39 0.35 0.25
C THR A 66 16.64 1.42 1.05
N TYR A 67 15.33 1.50 0.84
CA TYR A 67 14.44 2.32 1.66
C TYR A 67 13.65 1.43 2.59
N THR A 68 13.62 1.76 3.87
CA THR A 68 12.82 1.05 4.88
C THR A 68 11.88 2.01 5.60
N LEU A 69 10.66 1.57 5.81
CA LEU A 69 9.65 2.26 6.59
C LEU A 69 9.12 1.31 7.67
N LEU A 70 9.00 1.83 8.88
CA LEU A 70 8.14 1.30 9.92
C LEU A 70 7.28 2.47 10.41
N ASP A 71 6.01 2.49 10.03
CA ASP A 71 5.03 3.44 10.52
C ASP A 71 4.03 2.70 11.42
N LYS A 72 3.53 3.38 12.45
CA LYS A 72 2.57 2.82 13.40
C LYS A 72 1.38 3.75 13.53
N PHE A 73 0.29 3.21 14.05
CA PHE A 73 -0.83 4.01 14.55
C PHE A 73 -0.32 5.19 15.37
N GLN A 74 -0.81 6.39 15.10
CA GLN A 74 -0.41 7.62 15.78
C GLN A 74 -1.47 8.70 15.63
N ASN A 75 -1.75 9.45 16.71
CA ASN A 75 -2.70 10.53 16.72
C ASN A 75 -4.08 10.12 16.17
N ASP A 76 -4.66 9.06 16.72
CA ASP A 76 -5.94 8.47 16.31
C ASP A 76 -6.06 8.15 14.81
N THR A 77 -4.91 7.93 14.15
CA THR A 77 -4.87 7.65 12.72
C THR A 77 -4.08 6.37 12.47
N ILE A 78 -4.73 5.41 11.81
CA ILE A 78 -4.11 4.14 11.44
C ILE A 78 -2.96 4.35 10.45
N SER A 79 -1.94 3.50 10.55
CA SER A 79 -0.74 3.59 9.72
C SER A 79 -1.05 3.49 8.22
N MET A 80 -2.00 2.64 7.84
CA MET A 80 -2.45 2.54 6.45
C MET A 80 -3.01 3.88 5.93
N ALA A 81 -3.82 4.58 6.72
CA ALA A 81 -4.36 5.89 6.35
C ALA A 81 -3.25 6.96 6.31
N ARG A 82 -2.29 6.92 7.23
CA ARG A 82 -1.15 7.84 7.27
C ARG A 82 -0.28 7.69 6.02
N THR A 83 0.16 6.47 5.72
CA THR A 83 1.10 6.20 4.61
C THR A 83 0.48 6.45 3.24
N THR A 84 -0.79 6.11 3.04
CA THR A 84 -1.52 6.36 1.78
C THR A 84 -2.08 7.77 1.70
N GLY A 85 -2.78 8.23 2.73
CA GLY A 85 -3.47 9.52 2.75
C GLY A 85 -2.51 10.71 2.69
N TYR A 86 -1.39 10.67 3.43
CA TYR A 86 -0.41 11.76 3.38
C TYR A 86 0.33 11.80 2.04
N THR A 87 0.57 10.67 1.40
CA THR A 87 1.10 10.64 0.03
C THR A 87 0.13 11.29 -0.95
N CYS A 88 -1.15 10.94 -0.88
CA CYS A 88 -2.20 11.54 -1.71
C CYS A 88 -2.28 13.07 -1.48
N THR A 89 -2.31 13.52 -0.23
CA THR A 89 -2.39 14.95 0.11
C THR A 89 -1.14 15.72 -0.28
N ALA A 90 0.06 15.10 -0.25
CA ALA A 90 1.29 15.70 -0.76
C ALA A 90 1.17 16.02 -2.25
N VAL A 91 0.65 15.06 -3.04
CA VAL A 91 0.43 15.25 -4.49
C VAL A 91 -0.66 16.29 -4.75
N ALA A 92 -1.77 16.26 -4.02
CA ALA A 92 -2.82 17.26 -4.12
C ALA A 92 -2.26 18.67 -3.87
N LYS A 93 -1.35 18.84 -2.89
CA LYS A 93 -0.68 20.11 -2.63
C LYS A 93 0.23 20.56 -3.78
N LEU A 94 0.91 19.64 -4.47
CA LEU A 94 1.68 19.96 -5.68
C LEU A 94 0.78 20.51 -6.80
N ILE A 95 -0.38 19.90 -7.01
CA ILE A 95 -1.37 20.33 -8.02
C ILE A 95 -1.92 21.72 -7.66
N LEU A 96 -2.37 21.90 -6.42
CA LEU A 96 -2.91 23.19 -5.95
C LEU A 96 -1.90 24.32 -6.08
N ASN A 97 -0.62 24.05 -5.84
CA ASN A 97 0.46 25.02 -6.00
C ASN A 97 0.98 25.14 -7.45
N LYS A 98 0.31 24.53 -8.43
CA LYS A 98 0.68 24.51 -9.85
C LYS A 98 2.11 24.00 -10.11
N LYS A 99 2.65 23.18 -9.21
CA LYS A 99 3.95 22.52 -9.37
C LYS A 99 3.87 21.25 -10.19
N PHE A 100 2.70 20.63 -10.25
CA PHE A 100 2.38 19.50 -11.11
C PHE A 100 1.13 19.85 -11.91
N THR A 101 1.28 20.02 -13.21
CA THR A 101 0.22 20.55 -14.11
C THR A 101 -0.23 19.54 -15.15
N ARG A 102 0.30 18.32 -15.10
CA ARG A 102 -0.10 17.26 -16.03
C ARG A 102 -1.58 16.92 -15.85
N THR A 103 -2.30 16.83 -16.96
CA THR A 103 -3.71 16.46 -17.00
C THR A 103 -3.91 14.99 -17.37
N GLY A 104 -5.05 14.43 -17.03
CA GLY A 104 -5.41 13.03 -17.29
C GLY A 104 -4.84 12.07 -16.23
N ILE A 105 -4.72 10.79 -16.59
CA ILE A 105 -4.19 9.76 -15.70
C ILE A 105 -2.67 9.91 -15.63
N SER A 106 -2.14 10.10 -14.43
CA SER A 106 -0.71 10.25 -14.17
C SER A 106 -0.27 9.22 -13.14
N PRO A 107 0.42 8.15 -13.56
CA PRO A 107 1.00 7.21 -12.62
C PRO A 107 2.10 7.87 -11.77
N PRO A 108 2.41 7.32 -10.57
CA PRO A 108 3.35 7.91 -9.60
C PRO A 108 4.76 8.17 -10.15
N GLU A 109 5.18 7.44 -11.16
CA GLU A 109 6.49 7.57 -11.81
C GLU A 109 6.72 8.97 -12.39
N PHE A 110 5.64 9.67 -12.80
CA PHE A 110 5.74 11.06 -13.26
C PHE A 110 5.98 12.09 -12.15
N LEU A 111 5.99 11.65 -10.89
CA LEU A 111 6.26 12.48 -9.72
C LEU A 111 7.72 12.42 -9.28
N GLY A 112 8.60 11.74 -10.03
CA GLY A 112 10.01 11.56 -9.67
C GLY A 112 10.71 12.87 -9.36
N ASP A 113 10.54 13.91 -10.19
CA ASP A 113 11.13 15.24 -9.98
C ASP A 113 10.62 15.94 -8.70
N HIS A 114 9.52 15.47 -8.13
CA HIS A 114 8.93 16.00 -6.91
C HIS A 114 9.21 15.14 -5.68
N PHE A 115 10.01 14.07 -5.81
CA PHE A 115 10.28 13.11 -4.74
C PHE A 115 10.71 13.80 -3.44
N GLU A 116 11.67 14.71 -3.48
CA GLU A 116 12.15 15.40 -2.29
C GLU A 116 11.05 16.24 -1.61
N THR A 117 10.18 16.84 -2.40
CA THR A 117 9.05 17.64 -1.85
C THR A 117 8.04 16.73 -1.16
N ILE A 118 7.71 15.59 -1.78
CA ILE A 118 6.79 14.60 -1.22
C ILE A 118 7.41 13.99 0.05
N ASN A 119 8.68 13.59 -0.02
CA ASN A 119 9.38 12.97 1.10
C ASN A 119 9.48 13.91 2.32
N ARG A 120 9.74 15.19 2.10
CA ARG A 120 9.72 16.22 3.15
C ARG A 120 8.34 16.35 3.76
N TYR A 121 7.28 16.40 2.95
CA TYR A 121 5.89 16.45 3.43
C TYR A 121 5.52 15.26 4.32
N LEU A 122 6.00 14.06 3.97
CA LEU A 122 5.82 12.84 4.75
C LEU A 122 6.61 12.90 6.06
N LYS A 123 7.86 13.35 6.04
CA LYS A 123 8.71 13.50 7.23
C LYS A 123 8.11 14.48 8.25
N GLU A 124 7.54 15.60 7.80
CA GLU A 124 6.83 16.57 8.64
C GLU A 124 5.63 15.95 9.38
N ARG A 125 5.14 14.80 8.92
CA ARG A 125 4.04 14.01 9.49
C ARG A 125 4.49 12.72 10.16
N ASN A 126 5.80 12.63 10.43
CA ASN A 126 6.44 11.49 11.06
C ASN A 126 6.32 10.17 10.26
N VAL A 127 6.14 10.25 8.94
CA VAL A 127 6.26 9.10 8.02
C VAL A 127 7.66 9.17 7.41
N ILE A 128 8.59 8.36 7.95
CA ILE A 128 10.02 8.51 7.69
C ILE A 128 10.58 7.26 7.03
N TYR A 129 11.01 7.41 5.77
CA TYR A 129 11.79 6.40 5.07
C TYR A 129 13.27 6.54 5.43
N LYS A 130 13.86 5.47 5.96
CA LYS A 130 15.31 5.37 6.15
C LYS A 130 15.94 4.89 4.84
N LYS A 131 16.95 5.62 4.36
CA LYS A 131 17.70 5.28 3.14
C LYS A 131 19.07 4.73 3.53
N GLU A 132 19.43 3.59 2.97
CA GLU A 132 20.76 3.00 3.03
C GLU A 132 21.29 2.83 1.59
N THR A 133 22.61 2.97 1.42
CA THR A 133 23.31 2.82 0.14
C THR A 133 24.41 1.79 0.31
N SER A 134 24.51 0.83 -0.58
CA SER A 134 25.54 -0.19 -0.62
C SER A 134 26.04 -0.42 -2.04
#